data_f23fad322c0f918fc5cc42fb81e9614b
#
_entry.id   f23fad322c0f918fc5cc42fb81e9614b
#
_cell.length_a   1.000
_cell.length_b   1.000
_cell.length_c   1.000
_cell.angle_alpha   90.00
_cell.angle_beta   90.00
_cell.angle_gamma   90.00
#
_symmetry.space_group_name_H-M   'P 1'
#
loop_
_entity.id
_entity.type
_entity.pdbx_description
1 polymer ?
#
loop_
_entity_poly.entity_id
_entity_poly.type
_entity_poly.pdbx_seq_one_letter_code
_entity_poly.pdbx_strand_id
1 'polypeptide(L)'
;MRKIIISMFIVLSTLITPISAYEIDEIPEYSGNPYVEIHGNEPVFSSKDMNTKSFESYSNLDSLDRPQVAYANVSKDLMPTKKRESIGSVKPAGWHTVRYKGIDGKYLYNRCHLIGYQLTGENANRKNLMTGTRYLNVEGMLPFENEVSDYIKKTNHHVLYRVTPIYDGDNLIADGVQIEAYSVEDKGQGVSFNVFCYNVQPGITIDYKTGDSSRSNDNIIKEYKVTEDTSTYVLNIKTHKFHKPTCASVRLMNDVNKLESSESRDVLIAQGYSPCKNCNP
;
A
#
# COMPACT_ATOMS: atom_id res chain seq x y z
N MET A 1 -18.53 11.45 -69.20
CA MET A 1 -18.95 10.72 -68.03
C MET A 1 -17.87 10.88 -66.92
N ARG A 2 -18.08 11.76 -65.91
CA ARG A 2 -17.14 11.99 -64.81
C ARG A 2 -17.45 10.97 -63.70
N LYS A 3 -16.50 10.12 -63.38
CA LYS A 3 -16.60 9.21 -62.21
C LYS A 3 -16.32 9.97 -60.93
N ILE A 4 -17.32 10.08 -60.07
CA ILE A 4 -17.18 10.64 -58.69
C ILE A 4 -16.70 9.49 -57.81
N ILE A 5 -15.49 9.60 -57.27
CA ILE A 5 -14.96 8.72 -56.24
C ILE A 5 -15.37 9.28 -54.89
N ILE A 6 -16.32 8.63 -54.23
CA ILE A 6 -16.71 8.97 -52.86
C ILE A 6 -15.72 8.27 -51.94
N SER A 7 -14.82 9.04 -51.33
CA SER A 7 -13.89 8.54 -50.30
C SER A 7 -14.62 8.49 -48.98
N MET A 8 -14.92 7.30 -48.48
CA MET A 8 -15.57 7.06 -47.19
C MET A 8 -14.50 7.13 -46.10
N PHE A 9 -14.44 8.25 -45.38
CA PHE A 9 -13.63 8.37 -44.18
C PHE A 9 -14.31 7.61 -43.06
N ILE A 10 -13.75 6.45 -42.66
CA ILE A 10 -14.11 5.77 -41.43
C ILE A 10 -13.45 6.51 -40.27
N VAL A 11 -14.24 7.30 -39.55
CA VAL A 11 -13.83 7.88 -38.25
C VAL A 11 -13.88 6.76 -37.23
N LEU A 12 -12.73 6.21 -36.91
CA LEU A 12 -12.56 5.27 -35.80
C LEU A 12 -12.64 6.08 -34.50
N SER A 13 -13.82 6.24 -33.94
CA SER A 13 -13.99 6.81 -32.59
C SER A 13 -13.46 5.80 -31.58
N THR A 14 -12.25 6.00 -31.11
CA THR A 14 -11.76 5.31 -29.91
C THR A 14 -12.61 5.77 -28.74
N LEU A 15 -13.52 4.94 -28.28
CA LEU A 15 -14.20 5.10 -27.00
C LEU A 15 -13.11 4.99 -25.92
N ILE A 16 -12.68 6.16 -25.40
CA ILE A 16 -11.91 6.21 -24.17
C ILE A 16 -12.91 5.92 -23.06
N THR A 17 -13.03 4.65 -22.68
CA THR A 17 -13.72 4.30 -21.43
C THR A 17 -12.95 4.94 -20.29
N PRO A 18 -13.60 5.69 -19.39
CA PRO A 18 -12.93 6.10 -18.15
C PRO A 18 -12.47 4.82 -17.45
N ILE A 19 -11.20 4.77 -17.08
CA ILE A 19 -10.69 3.66 -16.26
C ILE A 19 -11.40 3.80 -14.92
N SER A 20 -12.32 2.87 -14.68
CA SER A 20 -13.03 2.73 -13.41
C SER A 20 -12.01 2.37 -12.33
N ALA A 21 -12.20 2.88 -11.12
CA ALA A 21 -11.57 2.29 -9.95
C ALA A 21 -11.90 0.79 -9.92
N TYR A 22 -10.98 -0.01 -9.37
CA TYR A 22 -11.19 -1.46 -9.24
C TYR A 22 -12.51 -1.71 -8.52
N GLU A 23 -13.37 -2.53 -9.10
CA GLU A 23 -14.59 -2.95 -8.41
C GLU A 23 -14.17 -3.89 -7.27
N ILE A 24 -14.81 -3.76 -6.11
CA ILE A 24 -14.43 -4.51 -4.90
C ILE A 24 -14.45 -6.03 -5.13
N ASP A 25 -15.35 -6.50 -5.98
CA ASP A 25 -15.50 -7.92 -6.32
C ASP A 25 -14.32 -8.50 -7.12
N GLU A 26 -13.47 -7.64 -7.67
CA GLU A 26 -12.28 -8.05 -8.42
C GLU A 26 -11.03 -8.15 -7.53
N ILE A 27 -11.10 -7.61 -6.30
CA ILE A 27 -9.99 -7.64 -5.34
C ILE A 27 -9.98 -9.01 -4.66
N PRO A 28 -8.85 -9.75 -4.68
CA PRO A 28 -8.75 -11.01 -3.96
C PRO A 28 -9.06 -10.86 -2.47
N GLU A 29 -9.71 -11.85 -1.87
CA GLU A 29 -9.92 -11.86 -0.42
C GLU A 29 -8.59 -11.83 0.35
N TYR A 30 -8.61 -11.20 1.52
CA TYR A 30 -7.44 -11.19 2.40
C TYR A 30 -7.00 -12.61 2.78
N SER A 31 -5.75 -12.94 2.49
CA SER A 31 -5.17 -14.27 2.71
C SER A 31 -3.96 -14.28 3.66
N GLY A 32 -3.78 -13.20 4.44
CA GLY A 32 -2.67 -13.07 5.40
C GLY A 32 -1.59 -12.07 4.97
N ASN A 33 -1.53 -11.67 3.71
CA ASN A 33 -0.60 -10.64 3.23
C ASN A 33 -1.20 -9.24 3.36
N PRO A 34 -0.44 -8.21 3.77
CA PRO A 34 -0.96 -6.86 3.96
C PRO A 34 -1.42 -6.19 2.67
N TYR A 35 -0.97 -6.66 1.54
CA TYR A 35 -1.32 -6.14 0.23
C TYR A 35 -1.30 -7.23 -0.84
N VAL A 36 -1.86 -6.92 -1.99
CA VAL A 36 -1.83 -7.73 -3.21
C VAL A 36 -1.55 -6.84 -4.41
N GLU A 37 -0.79 -7.34 -5.38
CA GLU A 37 -0.64 -6.69 -6.68
C GLU A 37 -1.93 -6.84 -7.49
N ILE A 38 -2.39 -5.75 -8.09
CA ILE A 38 -3.59 -5.71 -8.94
C ILE A 38 -3.24 -5.13 -10.31
N HIS A 39 -4.09 -5.36 -11.32
CA HIS A 39 -3.83 -4.92 -12.71
C HIS A 39 -2.46 -5.33 -13.25
N GLY A 40 -1.95 -6.51 -12.87
CA GLY A 40 -0.62 -6.97 -13.27
C GLY A 40 0.52 -6.10 -12.73
N ASN A 41 0.27 -5.39 -11.62
CA ASN A 41 1.17 -4.41 -11.00
C ASN A 41 1.48 -3.18 -11.90
N GLU A 42 0.62 -2.91 -12.89
CA GLU A 42 0.80 -1.80 -13.82
C GLU A 42 -0.05 -0.59 -13.37
N PRO A 43 0.57 0.55 -13.02
CA PRO A 43 -0.16 1.77 -12.67
C PRO A 43 -0.72 2.44 -13.92
N VAL A 44 -1.89 3.10 -13.78
CA VAL A 44 -2.54 3.76 -14.91
C VAL A 44 -2.66 5.26 -14.66
N PHE A 45 -1.80 6.03 -15.32
CA PHE A 45 -1.81 7.48 -15.26
C PHE A 45 -2.08 8.10 -16.64
N SER A 46 -2.67 9.30 -16.63
CA SER A 46 -2.91 10.04 -17.87
C SER A 46 -1.58 10.52 -18.47
N SER A 47 -1.43 10.44 -19.79
CA SER A 47 -0.27 10.99 -20.48
C SER A 47 -0.07 12.49 -20.24
N LYS A 48 -1.12 13.23 -19.87
CA LYS A 48 -1.04 14.64 -19.48
C LYS A 48 -0.32 14.87 -18.17
N ASP A 49 -0.37 13.88 -17.28
CA ASP A 49 0.25 13.95 -15.95
C ASP A 49 1.71 13.48 -15.98
N MET A 50 2.15 12.84 -17.08
CA MET A 50 3.52 12.40 -17.32
C MET A 50 4.45 13.59 -17.60
N ASN A 51 4.58 14.50 -16.64
CA ASN A 51 5.42 15.70 -16.73
C ASN A 51 6.08 15.98 -15.37
N THR A 52 7.04 16.88 -15.34
CA THR A 52 7.84 17.23 -14.17
C THR A 52 7.30 18.45 -13.41
N LYS A 53 6.00 18.66 -13.43
CA LYS A 53 5.35 19.71 -12.66
C LYS A 53 4.73 19.10 -11.41
N SER A 54 5.25 19.46 -10.24
CA SER A 54 4.71 19.00 -8.96
C SER A 54 3.29 19.53 -8.75
N PHE A 55 2.43 18.68 -8.21
CA PHE A 55 1.10 19.05 -7.76
C PHE A 55 0.65 18.08 -6.66
N GLU A 56 -0.33 18.49 -5.88
CA GLU A 56 -1.13 17.65 -5.00
C GLU A 56 -2.62 18.00 -5.13
N SER A 57 -3.47 17.01 -5.06
CA SER A 57 -4.91 17.15 -5.20
C SER A 57 -5.61 16.14 -4.30
N TYR A 58 -6.61 16.61 -3.58
CA TYR A 58 -7.43 15.82 -2.66
C TYR A 58 -8.90 16.01 -3.04
N SER A 59 -9.54 14.94 -3.47
CA SER A 59 -10.97 14.95 -3.82
C SER A 59 -11.82 15.40 -2.64
N ASN A 60 -12.99 15.96 -2.91
CA ASN A 60 -13.93 16.29 -1.85
C ASN A 60 -14.38 15.02 -1.13
N LEU A 61 -14.69 15.16 0.16
CA LEU A 61 -15.36 14.09 0.89
C LEU A 61 -16.71 13.79 0.20
N ASP A 62 -17.12 12.53 0.27
CA ASP A 62 -18.45 12.15 -0.21
C ASP A 62 -19.57 12.51 0.78
N SER A 63 -20.79 12.09 0.50
CA SER A 63 -21.98 12.37 1.33
C SER A 63 -21.92 11.72 2.73
N LEU A 64 -21.03 10.75 2.94
CA LEU A 64 -20.79 10.08 4.21
C LEU A 64 -19.52 10.60 4.92
N ASP A 65 -19.00 11.76 4.50
CA ASP A 65 -17.76 12.37 5.02
C ASP A 65 -16.52 11.48 4.85
N ARG A 66 -16.53 10.53 3.89
CA ARG A 66 -15.42 9.62 3.60
C ARG A 66 -14.41 10.29 2.66
N PRO A 67 -13.09 10.20 2.92
CA PRO A 67 -12.09 10.69 1.99
C PRO A 67 -12.12 9.88 0.69
N GLN A 68 -11.84 10.56 -0.41
CA GLN A 68 -11.82 10.00 -1.75
C GLN A 68 -10.39 10.03 -2.29
N VAL A 69 -10.20 9.97 -3.60
CA VAL A 69 -8.90 9.93 -4.24
C VAL A 69 -7.99 11.08 -3.76
N ALA A 70 -6.79 10.72 -3.33
CA ALA A 70 -5.65 11.62 -3.15
C ALA A 70 -4.63 11.34 -4.27
N TYR A 71 -4.19 12.40 -4.97
CA TYR A 71 -3.33 12.29 -6.12
C TYR A 71 -2.28 13.39 -6.15
N ALA A 72 -1.02 13.02 -6.37
CA ALA A 72 0.07 13.97 -6.44
C ALA A 72 1.11 13.56 -7.50
N ASN A 73 1.81 14.56 -8.04
CA ASN A 73 3.10 14.37 -8.67
C ASN A 73 4.17 14.82 -7.69
N VAL A 74 4.66 13.87 -6.91
CA VAL A 74 5.53 14.14 -5.77
C VAL A 74 6.96 14.35 -6.24
N SER A 75 7.57 15.43 -5.79
CA SER A 75 9.00 15.65 -5.89
C SER A 75 9.53 16.28 -4.61
N LYS A 76 10.81 16.57 -4.55
CA LYS A 76 11.48 17.08 -3.35
C LYS A 76 10.91 18.41 -2.83
N ASP A 77 10.31 19.21 -3.67
CA ASP A 77 9.71 20.50 -3.32
C ASP A 77 8.42 20.37 -2.51
N LEU A 78 7.67 19.25 -2.67
CA LEU A 78 6.48 18.94 -1.86
C LEU A 78 6.84 18.25 -0.53
N MET A 79 8.02 17.66 -0.42
CA MET A 79 8.41 16.95 0.80
C MET A 79 8.50 17.90 2.01
N PRO A 80 8.16 17.42 3.21
CA PRO A 80 8.10 18.26 4.40
C PRO A 80 9.47 18.86 4.76
N THR A 81 9.47 20.15 5.02
CA THR A 81 10.61 20.89 5.58
C THR A 81 10.48 21.15 7.10
N LYS A 82 9.30 20.80 7.67
CA LYS A 82 8.96 20.97 9.08
C LYS A 82 8.67 19.63 9.73
N LYS A 83 8.73 19.58 11.06
CA LYS A 83 8.28 18.42 11.82
C LYS A 83 6.75 18.28 11.72
N ARG A 84 6.28 17.02 11.65
CA ARG A 84 4.86 16.68 11.68
C ARG A 84 4.21 17.19 12.97
N GLU A 85 3.05 17.83 12.81
CA GLU A 85 2.23 18.29 13.93
C GLU A 85 1.17 17.25 14.33
N SER A 86 0.47 17.50 15.45
CA SER A 86 -0.61 16.61 15.89
C SER A 86 -1.80 16.67 14.93
N ILE A 87 -2.32 15.50 14.59
CA ILE A 87 -3.54 15.32 13.77
C ILE A 87 -4.71 14.78 14.61
N GLY A 88 -4.58 14.81 15.95
CA GLY A 88 -5.55 14.24 16.89
C GLY A 88 -6.95 14.85 16.83
N SER A 89 -7.08 16.08 16.37
CA SER A 89 -8.37 16.77 16.19
C SER A 89 -9.22 16.22 15.04
N VAL A 90 -8.61 15.60 14.02
CA VAL A 90 -9.34 15.04 12.89
C VAL A 90 -9.95 13.70 13.30
N LYS A 91 -11.23 13.52 13.03
CA LYS A 91 -11.96 12.25 13.18
C LYS A 91 -12.54 11.89 11.82
N PRO A 92 -11.87 11.00 11.07
CA PRO A 92 -12.40 10.51 9.80
C PRO A 92 -13.71 9.73 9.99
N ALA A 93 -14.44 9.44 8.91
CA ALA A 93 -15.62 8.58 8.96
C ALA A 93 -15.32 7.26 9.68
N GLY A 94 -16.26 6.75 10.47
CA GLY A 94 -16.12 5.51 11.24
C GLY A 94 -15.04 5.53 12.33
N TRP A 95 -14.56 6.71 12.77
CA TRP A 95 -13.50 6.80 13.77
C TRP A 95 -13.92 6.37 15.17
N HIS A 96 -13.26 5.35 15.71
CA HIS A 96 -13.33 4.94 17.11
C HIS A 96 -11.95 4.95 17.76
N THR A 97 -11.88 5.33 19.05
CA THR A 97 -10.65 5.21 19.82
C THR A 97 -10.65 3.89 20.57
N VAL A 98 -10.13 2.84 19.94
CA VAL A 98 -10.17 1.47 20.45
C VAL A 98 -8.75 0.96 20.68
N ARG A 99 -8.58 0.18 21.77
CA ARG A 99 -7.30 -0.41 22.15
C ARG A 99 -7.42 -1.91 22.32
N TYR A 100 -6.42 -2.64 21.78
CA TYR A 100 -6.29 -4.07 21.97
C TYR A 100 -4.88 -4.43 22.44
N LYS A 101 -4.78 -5.33 23.43
CA LYS A 101 -3.49 -5.92 23.82
C LYS A 101 -2.99 -6.77 22.64
N GLY A 102 -1.72 -6.64 22.26
CA GLY A 102 -1.11 -7.40 21.15
C GLY A 102 -1.01 -6.61 19.83
N ILE A 103 -1.73 -5.49 19.69
CA ILE A 103 -1.50 -4.56 18.57
C ILE A 103 -0.30 -3.66 18.92
N ASP A 104 0.60 -3.44 17.97
CA ASP A 104 1.67 -2.46 18.09
C ASP A 104 1.09 -1.06 18.36
N GLY A 105 1.65 -0.34 19.37
CA GLY A 105 1.10 0.93 19.84
C GLY A 105 -0.27 0.81 20.52
N LYS A 106 -0.87 -0.38 20.63
CA LYS A 106 -2.13 -0.73 21.30
C LYS A 106 -3.41 -0.17 20.66
N TYR A 107 -3.36 0.81 19.78
CA TYR A 107 -4.52 1.37 19.10
C TYR A 107 -4.82 0.61 17.81
N LEU A 108 -6.08 0.20 17.65
CA LEU A 108 -6.55 -0.44 16.41
C LEU A 108 -6.45 0.52 15.24
N TYR A 109 -7.06 1.69 15.40
CA TYR A 109 -7.14 2.66 14.33
C TYR A 109 -6.07 3.74 14.43
N ASN A 110 -5.55 4.09 13.27
CA ASN A 110 -4.73 5.24 12.99
C ASN A 110 -5.51 6.22 12.09
N ARG A 111 -5.18 7.49 12.18
CA ARG A 111 -5.54 8.46 11.16
C ARG A 111 -4.55 8.27 10.02
N CYS A 112 -4.85 7.33 9.13
CA CYS A 112 -3.98 7.01 8.02
C CYS A 112 -4.04 8.14 7.01
N HIS A 113 -2.88 8.70 6.66
CA HIS A 113 -2.78 9.56 5.50
C HIS A 113 -2.94 8.70 4.24
N LEU A 114 -3.69 9.16 3.26
CA LEU A 114 -3.71 8.56 1.93
C LEU A 114 -2.36 8.81 1.23
N ILE A 115 -1.93 10.07 1.18
CA ILE A 115 -0.55 10.40 0.81
C ILE A 115 0.20 10.75 2.09
N GLY A 116 1.22 9.96 2.44
CA GLY A 116 1.97 10.09 3.67
C GLY A 116 2.60 11.46 3.86
N TYR A 117 2.64 11.94 5.11
CA TYR A 117 3.26 13.22 5.45
C TYR A 117 4.68 13.37 4.87
N GLN A 118 5.44 12.29 4.81
CA GLN A 118 6.80 12.29 4.29
C GLN A 118 6.89 12.63 2.79
N LEU A 119 5.78 12.54 2.05
CA LEU A 119 5.73 12.77 0.61
C LEU A 119 5.32 14.19 0.24
N THR A 120 4.30 14.75 0.92
CA THR A 120 3.73 16.07 0.56
C THR A 120 3.71 17.06 1.73
N GLY A 121 4.08 16.67 2.94
CA GLY A 121 4.01 17.56 4.10
C GLY A 121 2.58 17.93 4.52
N GLU A 122 1.55 17.36 3.87
CA GLU A 122 0.15 17.62 4.21
C GLU A 122 -0.21 16.97 5.55
N ASN A 123 -0.63 17.76 6.53
CA ASN A 123 -0.73 17.28 7.91
C ASN A 123 -2.15 16.90 8.34
N ALA A 124 -3.01 17.87 8.62
CA ALA A 124 -4.32 17.64 9.24
C ALA A 124 -5.49 17.80 8.26
N ASN A 125 -5.27 17.49 7.00
CA ASN A 125 -6.28 17.57 5.95
C ASN A 125 -7.27 16.41 6.05
N ARG A 126 -8.55 16.72 6.29
CA ARG A 126 -9.63 15.72 6.34
C ARG A 126 -9.78 14.90 5.06
N LYS A 127 -9.45 15.48 3.90
CA LYS A 127 -9.52 14.83 2.60
C LYS A 127 -8.37 13.85 2.36
N ASN A 128 -7.32 13.93 3.19
CA ASN A 128 -6.15 13.05 3.14
C ASN A 128 -6.07 12.08 4.33
N LEU A 129 -7.08 12.04 5.21
CA LEU A 129 -7.04 11.22 6.41
C LEU A 129 -8.25 10.28 6.46
N MET A 130 -7.99 8.98 6.54
CA MET A 130 -9.00 7.94 6.69
C MET A 130 -8.84 7.19 8.02
N THR A 131 -9.89 6.50 8.45
CA THR A 131 -9.82 5.53 9.53
C THR A 131 -9.23 4.24 8.97
N GLY A 132 -7.96 3.99 9.27
CA GLY A 132 -7.26 2.78 8.86
C GLY A 132 -6.71 2.04 10.07
N THR A 133 -6.54 0.74 9.93
CA THR A 133 -5.93 -0.09 10.98
C THR A 133 -4.44 0.22 11.16
N ARG A 134 -3.90 -0.17 12.30
CA ARG A 134 -2.44 -0.12 12.49
C ARG A 134 -1.73 -0.99 11.45
N TYR A 135 -2.29 -2.15 11.13
CA TYR A 135 -1.74 -3.08 10.15
C TYR A 135 -1.72 -2.49 8.74
N LEU A 136 -2.85 -1.92 8.28
CA LEU A 136 -2.87 -1.19 7.00
C LEU A 136 -1.79 -0.11 6.96
N ASN A 137 -1.73 0.73 8.01
CA ASN A 137 -0.84 1.89 8.02
C ASN A 137 0.64 1.52 7.98
N VAL A 138 1.05 0.45 8.67
CA VAL A 138 2.48 0.12 8.89
C VAL A 138 2.95 -1.01 7.98
N GLU A 139 2.15 -2.06 7.83
CA GLU A 139 2.53 -3.23 7.03
C GLU A 139 2.04 -3.09 5.57
N GLY A 140 0.90 -2.42 5.37
CA GLY A 140 0.34 -2.20 4.04
C GLY A 140 0.96 -1.00 3.33
N MET A 141 0.71 0.22 3.82
CA MET A 141 1.01 1.45 3.07
C MET A 141 2.46 1.92 3.23
N LEU A 142 3.00 1.91 4.45
CA LEU A 142 4.32 2.50 4.74
C LEU A 142 5.47 1.96 3.88
N PRO A 143 5.56 0.67 3.51
CA PRO A 143 6.61 0.17 2.62
C PRO A 143 6.64 0.90 1.26
N PHE A 144 5.47 1.14 0.66
CA PHE A 144 5.32 1.82 -0.63
C PHE A 144 5.62 3.32 -0.52
N GLU A 145 5.16 3.96 0.55
CA GLU A 145 5.53 5.36 0.84
C GLU A 145 7.04 5.55 0.99
N ASN A 146 7.69 4.61 1.67
CA ASN A 146 9.14 4.63 1.86
C ASN A 146 9.89 4.44 0.53
N GLU A 147 9.43 3.52 -0.31
CA GLU A 147 10.01 3.30 -1.65
C GLU A 147 9.98 4.58 -2.48
N VAL A 148 8.82 5.24 -2.56
CA VAL A 148 8.66 6.51 -3.26
C VAL A 148 9.54 7.61 -2.66
N SER A 149 9.52 7.75 -1.32
CA SER A 149 10.30 8.76 -0.61
C SER A 149 11.80 8.59 -0.83
N ASP A 150 12.30 7.36 -0.74
CA ASP A 150 13.73 7.05 -0.89
C ASP A 150 14.19 7.24 -2.34
N TYR A 151 13.35 6.88 -3.32
CA TYR A 151 13.60 7.14 -4.73
C TYR A 151 13.74 8.65 -5.00
N ILE A 152 12.78 9.47 -4.56
CA ILE A 152 12.81 10.92 -4.74
C ILE A 152 14.04 11.55 -4.08
N LYS A 153 14.37 11.16 -2.85
CA LYS A 153 15.55 11.65 -2.14
C LYS A 153 16.85 11.33 -2.87
N LYS A 154 16.94 10.15 -3.48
CA LYS A 154 18.12 9.67 -4.19
C LYS A 154 18.30 10.31 -5.56
N THR A 155 17.21 10.51 -6.31
CA THR A 155 17.25 10.91 -7.72
C THR A 155 16.88 12.36 -7.97
N ASN A 156 16.10 12.96 -7.08
CA ASN A 156 15.41 14.25 -7.26
C ASN A 156 14.40 14.23 -8.41
N HIS A 157 13.90 13.06 -8.81
CA HIS A 157 12.89 12.87 -9.84
C HIS A 157 11.48 12.99 -9.27
N HIS A 158 10.48 13.05 -10.16
CA HIS A 158 9.07 13.09 -9.82
C HIS A 158 8.47 11.68 -9.81
N VAL A 159 7.50 11.46 -8.91
CA VAL A 159 6.71 10.24 -8.86
C VAL A 159 5.23 10.61 -8.83
N LEU A 160 4.48 10.19 -9.85
CA LEU A 160 3.03 10.18 -9.79
C LEU A 160 2.61 9.17 -8.73
N TYR A 161 1.83 9.61 -7.75
CA TYR A 161 1.39 8.80 -6.62
C TYR A 161 -0.09 9.04 -6.37
N ARG A 162 -0.91 7.99 -6.50
CA ARG A 162 -2.36 8.05 -6.32
C ARG A 162 -2.80 7.01 -5.31
N VAL A 163 -3.65 7.42 -4.37
CA VAL A 163 -4.28 6.54 -3.41
C VAL A 163 -5.79 6.68 -3.48
N THR A 164 -6.45 5.57 -3.72
CA THR A 164 -7.90 5.47 -3.86
C THR A 164 -8.46 4.56 -2.77
N PRO A 165 -9.14 5.09 -1.75
CA PRO A 165 -9.88 4.25 -0.79
C PRO A 165 -11.03 3.53 -1.50
N ILE A 166 -11.20 2.25 -1.20
CA ILE A 166 -12.28 1.42 -1.74
C ILE A 166 -13.26 1.11 -0.62
N TYR A 167 -14.52 1.46 -0.82
CA TYR A 167 -15.61 1.25 0.14
C TYR A 167 -16.67 0.34 -0.47
N ASP A 168 -17.15 -0.62 0.31
CA ASP A 168 -18.35 -1.37 -0.05
C ASP A 168 -19.60 -0.57 0.36
N GLY A 169 -20.39 -0.14 -0.61
CA GLY A 169 -21.64 0.61 -0.42
C GLY A 169 -21.49 1.78 0.57
N ASP A 170 -22.31 1.74 1.63
CA ASP A 170 -22.39 2.79 2.66
C ASP A 170 -21.44 2.54 3.85
N ASN A 171 -20.46 1.66 3.73
CA ASN A 171 -19.48 1.41 4.77
C ASN A 171 -18.69 2.69 5.10
N LEU A 172 -18.55 3.00 6.39
CA LEU A 172 -17.78 4.17 6.84
C LEU A 172 -16.26 3.89 6.86
N ILE A 173 -15.88 2.62 6.94
CA ILE A 173 -14.50 2.14 6.88
C ILE A 173 -14.26 1.57 5.48
N ALA A 174 -13.18 1.97 4.84
CA ALA A 174 -12.76 1.39 3.58
C ALA A 174 -12.25 -0.04 3.77
N ASP A 175 -12.54 -0.93 2.82
CA ASP A 175 -12.00 -2.30 2.79
C ASP A 175 -10.49 -2.31 2.60
N GLY A 176 -9.97 -1.27 1.97
CA GLY A 176 -8.56 -1.02 1.78
C GLY A 176 -8.31 0.19 0.90
N VAL A 177 -7.09 0.31 0.44
CA VAL A 177 -6.68 1.37 -0.49
C VAL A 177 -5.92 0.78 -1.67
N GLN A 178 -6.28 1.21 -2.87
CA GLN A 178 -5.43 1.04 -4.04
C GLN A 178 -4.33 2.11 -4.00
N ILE A 179 -3.10 1.70 -4.21
CA ILE A 179 -1.94 2.61 -4.31
C ILE A 179 -1.28 2.38 -5.66
N GLU A 180 -1.13 3.46 -6.42
CA GLU A 180 -0.45 3.46 -7.70
C GLU A 180 0.71 4.46 -7.66
N ALA A 181 1.85 4.07 -8.20
CA ALA A 181 3.00 4.95 -8.34
C ALA A 181 3.74 4.74 -9.65
N TYR A 182 4.34 5.82 -10.16
CA TYR A 182 5.12 5.78 -11.39
C TYR A 182 6.17 6.89 -11.42
N SER A 183 7.43 6.54 -11.55
CA SER A 183 8.51 7.52 -11.68
C SER A 183 8.54 8.11 -13.09
N VAL A 184 8.49 9.44 -13.19
CA VAL A 184 8.21 10.15 -14.46
C VAL A 184 9.43 10.18 -15.38
N GLU A 185 10.57 10.67 -14.90
CA GLU A 185 11.75 10.95 -15.72
C GLU A 185 12.38 9.68 -16.31
N ASP A 186 12.37 8.60 -15.57
CA ASP A 186 12.93 7.31 -15.99
C ASP A 186 11.87 6.33 -16.53
N LYS A 187 10.63 6.81 -16.70
CA LYS A 187 9.52 6.05 -17.28
C LYS A 187 9.22 4.76 -16.51
N GLY A 188 9.12 4.87 -15.20
CA GLY A 188 8.76 3.76 -14.32
C GLY A 188 9.90 2.80 -13.99
N GLN A 189 11.13 3.07 -14.41
CA GLN A 189 12.26 2.16 -14.11
C GLN A 189 12.65 2.15 -12.63
N GLY A 190 12.46 3.25 -11.93
CA GLY A 190 12.79 3.39 -10.53
C GLY A 190 11.64 3.04 -9.58
N VAL A 191 10.43 3.46 -9.93
CA VAL A 191 9.20 3.18 -9.17
C VAL A 191 8.06 2.92 -10.15
N SER A 192 7.45 1.75 -10.09
CA SER A 192 6.24 1.41 -10.83
C SER A 192 5.50 0.30 -10.10
N PHE A 193 4.30 0.60 -9.57
CA PHE A 193 3.46 -0.40 -8.92
C PHE A 193 1.98 0.00 -8.90
N ASN A 194 1.12 -1.02 -8.78
CA ASN A 194 -0.31 -0.91 -8.57
C ASN A 194 -0.74 -2.02 -7.62
N VAL A 195 -1.03 -1.65 -6.38
CA VAL A 195 -1.30 -2.58 -5.30
C VAL A 195 -2.58 -2.21 -4.55
N PHE A 196 -3.23 -3.20 -3.97
CA PHE A 196 -4.30 -3.00 -3.01
C PHE A 196 -3.82 -3.40 -1.60
N CYS A 197 -3.88 -2.46 -0.66
CA CYS A 197 -3.54 -2.69 0.74
C CYS A 197 -4.81 -2.88 1.56
N TYR A 198 -4.92 -4.01 2.27
CA TYR A 198 -6.11 -4.39 3.03
C TYR A 198 -6.24 -3.62 4.34
N ASN A 199 -7.43 -3.09 4.62
CA ASN A 199 -7.73 -2.42 5.88
C ASN A 199 -8.23 -3.41 6.95
N VAL A 200 -7.43 -4.39 7.26
CA VAL A 200 -7.68 -5.43 8.26
C VAL A 200 -6.74 -5.26 9.45
N GLN A 201 -7.03 -5.96 10.54
CA GLN A 201 -6.10 -6.15 11.65
C GLN A 201 -6.17 -7.62 12.07
N PRO A 202 -5.08 -8.40 11.92
CA PRO A 202 -5.07 -9.80 12.33
C PRO A 202 -5.57 -9.98 13.77
N GLY A 203 -6.49 -10.93 13.97
CA GLY A 203 -7.11 -11.23 15.26
C GLY A 203 -8.17 -10.24 15.74
N ILE A 204 -8.62 -9.33 14.87
CA ILE A 204 -9.70 -8.37 15.14
C ILE A 204 -10.74 -8.47 14.02
N THR A 205 -12.00 -8.57 14.40
CA THR A 205 -13.14 -8.41 13.49
C THR A 205 -13.57 -6.96 13.50
N ILE A 206 -13.74 -6.37 12.32
CA ILE A 206 -14.17 -4.99 12.12
C ILE A 206 -15.53 -5.00 11.47
N ASP A 207 -16.45 -4.21 11.99
CA ASP A 207 -17.68 -3.82 11.31
C ASP A 207 -17.38 -2.59 10.44
N TYR A 208 -17.21 -2.81 9.15
CA TYR A 208 -16.85 -1.75 8.19
C TYR A 208 -17.96 -0.70 8.04
N LYS A 209 -19.19 -1.06 8.34
CA LYS A 209 -20.32 -0.12 8.27
C LYS A 209 -20.24 0.96 9.34
N THR A 210 -19.78 0.61 10.53
CA THR A 210 -19.78 1.52 11.69
C THR A 210 -18.39 1.90 12.18
N GLY A 211 -17.38 1.04 11.98
CA GLY A 211 -16.06 1.12 12.59
C GLY A 211 -15.98 0.45 13.97
N ASP A 212 -17.06 -0.18 14.43
CA ASP A 212 -17.02 -0.99 15.64
C ASP A 212 -16.13 -2.22 15.44
N SER A 213 -15.57 -2.73 16.52
CA SER A 213 -14.64 -3.85 16.43
C SER A 213 -14.66 -4.73 17.67
N SER A 214 -14.31 -5.99 17.49
CA SER A 214 -14.15 -6.96 18.58
C SER A 214 -12.96 -7.86 18.29
N ARG A 215 -12.46 -8.56 19.34
CA ARG A 215 -11.53 -9.65 19.08
C ARG A 215 -12.25 -10.72 18.28
N SER A 216 -11.57 -11.21 17.25
CA SER A 216 -12.07 -12.38 16.55
C SER A 216 -12.19 -13.51 17.56
N ASN A 217 -13.41 -14.04 17.75
CA ASN A 217 -13.65 -15.24 18.56
C ASN A 217 -13.19 -16.49 17.79
N ASP A 218 -12.07 -16.41 17.12
CA ASP A 218 -11.47 -17.51 16.42
C ASP A 218 -10.83 -18.50 17.39
N ASN A 219 -11.73 -19.24 18.10
CA ASN A 219 -11.52 -20.67 18.29
C ASN A 219 -11.74 -21.45 16.97
N ILE A 220 -11.91 -20.77 15.85
CA ILE A 220 -11.56 -21.23 14.52
C ILE A 220 -10.11 -20.80 14.32
N ILE A 221 -9.19 -21.57 14.94
CA ILE A 221 -8.09 -22.06 14.15
C ILE A 221 -8.81 -22.70 12.94
N LYS A 222 -9.11 -21.93 11.89
CA LYS A 222 -8.99 -22.49 10.56
C LYS A 222 -7.61 -23.12 10.67
N GLU A 223 -7.59 -24.44 10.74
CA GLU A 223 -6.44 -25.16 10.28
C GLU A 223 -6.12 -24.54 8.93
N TYR A 224 -5.33 -23.46 8.95
CA TYR A 224 -4.42 -23.28 7.89
C TYR A 224 -3.78 -24.66 7.87
N LYS A 225 -4.10 -25.47 6.86
CA LYS A 225 -3.15 -26.44 6.40
C LYS A 225 -1.89 -25.63 6.23
N VAL A 226 -1.11 -25.60 7.29
CA VAL A 226 0.30 -25.42 7.22
C VAL A 226 0.67 -26.58 6.31
N THR A 227 0.72 -26.31 5.01
CA THR A 227 1.64 -27.04 4.19
C THR A 227 2.91 -26.79 4.95
N GLU A 228 3.37 -27.82 5.69
CA GLU A 228 4.65 -27.78 6.37
C GLU A 228 5.63 -27.30 5.29
N ASP A 229 5.86 -25.98 5.26
CA ASP A 229 7.00 -25.45 4.58
C ASP A 229 8.18 -25.87 5.43
N THR A 230 8.67 -27.07 5.13
CA THR A 230 9.88 -27.63 5.74
C THR A 230 11.12 -26.87 5.27
N SER A 231 10.95 -25.64 4.79
CA SER A 231 12.03 -24.76 4.40
C SER A 231 12.85 -24.40 5.64
N THR A 232 14.04 -24.97 5.73
CA THR A 232 15.03 -24.50 6.69
C THR A 232 15.63 -23.21 6.18
N TYR A 233 15.75 -22.21 7.06
CA TYR A 233 16.44 -20.96 6.79
C TYR A 233 17.72 -20.84 7.58
N VAL A 234 18.67 -20.06 7.08
CA VAL A 234 19.86 -19.65 7.82
C VAL A 234 19.74 -18.18 8.17
N LEU A 235 19.66 -17.89 9.46
CA LEU A 235 19.55 -16.55 10.01
C LEU A 235 20.95 -15.95 10.20
N ASN A 236 21.09 -14.68 9.86
CA ASN A 236 22.23 -13.87 10.29
C ASN A 236 21.80 -13.06 11.51
N ILE A 237 22.15 -13.50 12.70
CA ILE A 237 21.76 -12.86 13.96
C ILE A 237 22.35 -11.46 14.14
N LYS A 238 23.43 -11.11 13.44
CA LYS A 238 24.04 -9.78 13.49
C LYS A 238 23.31 -8.78 12.60
N THR A 239 22.87 -9.21 11.40
CA THR A 239 22.25 -8.32 10.41
C THR A 239 20.73 -8.45 10.37
N HIS A 240 20.14 -9.35 11.17
CA HIS A 240 18.72 -9.68 11.21
C HIS A 240 18.17 -9.99 9.80
N LYS A 241 18.93 -10.80 9.04
CA LYS A 241 18.49 -11.31 7.74
C LYS A 241 18.40 -12.82 7.75
N PHE A 242 17.41 -13.35 7.03
CA PHE A 242 17.31 -14.79 6.80
C PHE A 242 17.54 -15.13 5.32
N HIS A 243 18.03 -16.32 5.09
CA HIS A 243 18.55 -16.79 3.79
C HIS A 243 18.09 -18.21 3.51
N LYS A 244 17.95 -18.57 2.23
CA LYS A 244 17.94 -20.00 1.84
C LYS A 244 19.30 -20.63 2.17
N PRO A 245 19.35 -21.89 2.62
CA PRO A 245 20.62 -22.55 2.94
C PRO A 245 21.64 -22.52 1.80
N THR A 246 21.16 -22.54 0.56
CA THR A 246 21.99 -22.52 -0.66
C THR A 246 22.50 -21.13 -1.04
N CYS A 247 22.12 -20.08 -0.31
CA CYS A 247 22.49 -18.70 -0.63
C CYS A 247 24.00 -18.49 -0.54
N ALA A 248 24.59 -17.85 -1.55
CA ALA A 248 26.01 -17.52 -1.56
C ALA A 248 26.44 -16.69 -0.34
N SER A 249 25.55 -15.81 0.17
CA SER A 249 25.80 -15.02 1.37
C SER A 249 25.98 -15.88 2.63
N VAL A 250 25.41 -17.07 2.69
CA VAL A 250 25.57 -18.00 3.82
C VAL A 250 26.99 -18.56 3.87
N ARG A 251 27.61 -18.82 2.71
CA ARG A 251 29.00 -19.31 2.63
C ARG A 251 30.01 -18.30 3.15
N LEU A 252 29.70 -17.00 3.00
CA LEU A 252 30.56 -15.89 3.42
C LEU A 252 30.27 -15.39 4.84
N MET A 253 29.22 -15.95 5.47
CA MET A 253 28.81 -15.55 6.81
C MET A 253 29.71 -16.18 7.87
N ASN A 254 30.15 -15.39 8.85
CA ASN A 254 30.87 -15.91 10.01
C ASN A 254 29.96 -16.86 10.82
N ASP A 255 30.48 -18.02 11.18
CA ASP A 255 29.70 -19.09 11.85
C ASP A 255 29.06 -18.62 13.16
N VAL A 256 29.72 -17.73 13.90
CA VAL A 256 29.15 -17.15 15.14
C VAL A 256 27.87 -16.33 14.92
N ASN A 257 27.58 -15.93 13.68
CA ASN A 257 26.37 -15.19 13.32
C ASN A 257 25.32 -16.05 12.61
N LYS A 258 25.59 -17.36 12.40
CA LYS A 258 24.67 -18.27 11.74
C LYS A 258 23.79 -18.97 12.78
N LEU A 259 22.51 -18.99 12.53
CA LEU A 259 21.52 -19.76 13.27
C LEU A 259 20.59 -20.44 12.26
N GLU A 260 20.45 -21.76 12.34
CA GLU A 260 19.45 -22.49 11.54
C GLU A 260 18.07 -22.33 12.18
N SER A 261 17.05 -22.15 11.34
CA SER A 261 15.66 -22.06 11.79
C SER A 261 14.76 -22.82 10.83
N SER A 262 13.80 -23.53 11.41
CA SER A 262 12.67 -24.16 10.71
C SER A 262 11.36 -23.35 10.87
N GLU A 263 11.44 -22.17 11.43
CA GLU A 263 10.27 -21.30 11.54
C GLU A 263 9.87 -20.77 10.17
N SER A 264 8.56 -20.53 9.98
CA SER A 264 8.05 -20.00 8.74
C SER A 264 8.59 -18.59 8.45
N ARG A 265 8.60 -18.23 7.18
CA ARG A 265 9.01 -16.89 6.72
C ARG A 265 8.32 -15.76 7.49
N ASP A 266 7.02 -15.92 7.74
CA ASP A 266 6.20 -14.90 8.41
C ASP A 266 6.55 -14.77 9.89
N VAL A 267 6.85 -15.88 10.56
CA VAL A 267 7.34 -15.89 11.95
C VAL A 267 8.68 -15.19 12.05
N LEU A 268 9.61 -15.44 11.12
CA LEU A 268 10.91 -14.77 11.10
C LEU A 268 10.78 -13.27 10.87
N ILE A 269 9.87 -12.85 9.99
CA ILE A 269 9.57 -11.42 9.77
C ILE A 269 8.99 -10.79 11.05
N ALA A 270 8.05 -11.48 11.71
CA ALA A 270 7.46 -11.03 12.97
C ALA A 270 8.49 -10.91 14.11
N GLN A 271 9.57 -11.70 14.06
CA GLN A 271 10.72 -11.63 14.97
C GLN A 271 11.73 -10.52 14.61
N GLY A 272 11.45 -9.74 13.55
CA GLY A 272 12.29 -8.63 13.13
C GLY A 272 13.40 -9.00 12.15
N TYR A 273 13.37 -10.22 11.57
CA TYR A 273 14.26 -10.59 10.49
C TYR A 273 13.72 -10.10 9.15
N SER A 274 14.60 -9.77 8.22
CA SER A 274 14.25 -9.41 6.85
C SER A 274 14.79 -10.43 5.85
N PRO A 275 14.07 -10.71 4.74
CA PRO A 275 14.55 -11.63 3.72
C PRO A 275 15.81 -11.10 3.03
N CYS A 276 16.73 -11.99 2.70
CA CYS A 276 17.92 -11.65 1.94
C CYS A 276 17.55 -11.31 0.49
N LYS A 277 17.91 -10.11 0.04
CA LYS A 277 17.65 -9.64 -1.33
C LYS A 277 18.30 -10.52 -2.43
N ASN A 278 19.39 -11.25 -2.11
CA ASN A 278 20.10 -12.06 -3.11
C ASN A 278 19.45 -13.40 -3.39
N CYS A 279 18.80 -14.02 -2.41
CA CYS A 279 18.20 -15.35 -2.58
C CYS A 279 16.69 -15.36 -2.45
N ASN A 280 16.08 -14.25 -2.02
CA ASN A 280 14.65 -14.07 -1.79
C ASN A 280 14.03 -15.35 -1.16
N PRO A 281 14.37 -15.63 0.11
CA PRO A 281 13.94 -16.82 0.81
C PRO A 281 12.46 -16.80 1.14
#